data_e78bb99c3e27e37ddec7578ab911f230
#
_entry.id   e78bb99c3e27e37ddec7578ab911f230
#
_cell.length_a   1.000
_cell.length_b   1.000
_cell.length_c   1.000
_cell.angle_alpha   90.00
_cell.angle_beta   90.00
_cell.angle_gamma   90.00
#
_symmetry.space_group_name_H-M   'P 1'
#
loop_
_entity.id
_entity.type
_entity.pdbx_description
1 polymer ?
#
loop_
_entity_poly.entity_id
_entity_poly.type
_entity_poly.pdbx_seq_one_letter_code
_entity_poly.pdbx_strand_id
1 'polypeptide(L)'
;MAVIKKFRIKSFKKINSVIEFENISLAYGNRLILDNINFKINEGQIFGMLGPNGVGKSTIFNLITGLISPKSGKIKINGEDVTEYPIYLRSKKFKVGYVPQYGGFFNELTLHDNLKAISEIVIENKNFRHDKINYLVSKFELDNLKDIKAKFLSGGQKKKLVIALSLLSEPKVLLLDECFAALDVLTIKMLQETIVNLQQENTITI
;
A
#
# COMPACT_ATOMS: atom_id res chain seq x y z
N MET A 1 12.04 11.83 16.12
CA MET A 1 10.62 12.22 16.02
C MET A 1 10.26 12.39 14.55
N ALA A 2 9.35 11.59 14.02
CA ALA A 2 8.92 11.73 12.62
C ALA A 2 8.07 12.99 12.48
N VAL A 3 8.39 13.85 11.51
CA VAL A 3 7.58 15.03 11.20
C VAL A 3 6.50 14.63 10.19
N ILE A 4 5.25 14.68 10.65
CA ILE A 4 4.08 14.40 9.83
C ILE A 4 3.67 15.69 9.11
N LYS A 5 3.88 15.78 7.79
CA LYS A 5 3.34 16.87 6.97
C LYS A 5 2.03 16.44 6.31
N LYS A 6 0.97 17.18 6.62
CA LYS A 6 -0.38 16.99 6.11
C LYS A 6 -0.61 17.91 4.91
N PHE A 7 -0.77 17.35 3.72
CA PHE A 7 -1.22 18.10 2.55
C PHE A 7 -2.75 18.09 2.50
N ARG A 8 -3.36 19.28 2.58
CA ARG A 8 -4.81 19.45 2.61
C ARG A 8 -5.29 19.94 1.26
N ILE A 9 -6.05 19.11 0.55
CA ILE A 9 -6.87 19.56 -0.60
C ILE A 9 -8.28 19.83 -0.06
N LYS A 10 -8.81 21.04 -0.31
CA LYS A 10 -10.12 21.47 0.19
C LYS A 10 -11.25 20.76 -0.56
N SER A 11 -12.03 19.92 0.11
CA SER A 11 -13.42 19.66 -0.23
C SER A 11 -14.22 19.50 1.06
N PHE A 12 -15.34 20.22 1.15
CA PHE A 12 -16.26 20.15 2.29
C PHE A 12 -17.23 18.97 2.13
N LYS A 13 -16.80 17.73 2.29
CA LYS A 13 -17.66 16.58 2.57
C LYS A 13 -17.45 16.14 4.00
N LYS A 14 -18.49 15.56 4.63
CA LYS A 14 -18.42 14.95 5.96
C LYS A 14 -17.18 14.01 5.99
N ILE A 15 -16.16 14.44 6.69
CA ILE A 15 -14.83 13.78 6.67
C ILE A 15 -14.94 12.55 7.58
N ASN A 16 -15.10 11.38 6.99
CA ASN A 16 -15.00 10.12 7.71
C ASN A 16 -13.50 9.76 7.82
N SER A 17 -13.02 9.57 9.03
CA SER A 17 -11.68 9.01 9.23
C SER A 17 -11.69 7.55 8.84
N VAL A 18 -10.74 7.15 8.00
CA VAL A 18 -10.62 5.77 7.52
C VAL A 18 -9.57 5.02 8.32
N ILE A 19 -8.47 5.69 8.71
CA ILE A 19 -7.44 5.10 9.57
C ILE A 19 -7.26 6.00 10.78
N GLU A 20 -7.31 5.40 11.97
CA GLU A 20 -7.06 6.10 13.23
C GLU A 20 -6.07 5.31 14.08
N PHE A 21 -5.07 6.01 14.60
CA PHE A 21 -4.15 5.54 15.62
C PHE A 21 -4.48 6.27 16.91
N GLU A 22 -4.76 5.51 17.96
CA GLU A 22 -5.10 6.03 19.29
C GLU A 22 -4.09 5.50 20.31
N ASN A 23 -3.21 6.38 20.79
CA ASN A 23 -2.21 6.12 21.84
C ASN A 23 -1.32 4.90 21.53
N ILE A 24 -0.93 4.73 20.27
CA ILE A 24 -0.12 3.60 19.84
C ILE A 24 1.30 3.71 20.37
N SER A 25 1.73 2.68 21.11
CA SER A 25 3.12 2.50 21.50
C SER A 25 3.62 1.13 21.11
N LEU A 26 4.88 1.05 20.67
CA LEU A 26 5.56 -0.19 20.28
C LEU A 26 7.02 -0.14 20.69
N ALA A 27 7.52 -1.25 21.22
CA ALA A 27 8.93 -1.44 21.53
C ALA A 27 9.40 -2.82 21.09
N TYR A 28 10.65 -2.93 20.65
CA TYR A 28 11.35 -4.18 20.43
C TYR A 28 12.38 -4.38 21.55
N GLY A 29 12.12 -5.33 22.45
CA GLY A 29 12.88 -5.47 23.68
C GLY A 29 12.81 -4.17 24.50
N ASN A 30 13.95 -3.58 24.81
CA ASN A 30 14.05 -2.31 25.55
C ASN A 30 14.07 -1.08 24.65
N ARG A 31 14.03 -1.24 23.32
CA ARG A 31 14.06 -0.12 22.39
C ARG A 31 12.65 0.31 22.03
N LEU A 32 12.26 1.50 22.50
CA LEU A 32 11.03 2.16 22.14
C LEU A 32 11.12 2.64 20.66
N ILE A 33 10.17 2.25 19.84
CA ILE A 33 10.09 2.62 18.41
C ILE A 33 9.00 3.66 18.18
N LEU A 34 7.82 3.43 18.75
CA LEU A 34 6.69 4.35 18.69
C LEU A 34 6.24 4.65 20.13
N ASP A 35 6.03 5.92 20.43
CA ASP A 35 5.61 6.39 21.75
C ASP A 35 4.37 7.25 21.65
N ASN A 36 3.25 6.72 22.13
CA ASN A 36 1.96 7.40 22.23
C ASN A 36 1.54 8.12 20.93
N ILE A 37 1.67 7.43 19.79
CA ILE A 37 1.38 7.97 18.48
C ILE A 37 -0.12 8.09 18.28
N ASN A 38 -0.55 9.29 17.88
CA ASN A 38 -1.95 9.62 17.59
C ASN A 38 -2.04 10.34 16.24
N PHE A 39 -2.80 9.81 15.31
CA PHE A 39 -3.16 10.49 14.07
C PHE A 39 -4.41 9.90 13.42
N LYS A 40 -5.00 10.66 12.50
CA LYS A 40 -6.15 10.23 11.68
C LYS A 40 -5.89 10.54 10.23
N ILE A 41 -6.27 9.61 9.36
CA ILE A 41 -6.24 9.75 7.91
C ILE A 41 -7.67 9.65 7.40
N ASN A 42 -8.07 10.62 6.61
CA ASN A 42 -9.44 10.70 6.11
C ASN A 42 -9.54 10.11 4.69
N GLU A 43 -10.74 9.75 4.29
CA GLU A 43 -11.05 9.25 2.96
C GLU A 43 -10.51 10.19 1.87
N GLY A 44 -9.92 9.61 0.82
CA GLY A 44 -9.35 10.35 -0.30
C GLY A 44 -8.15 11.24 0.05
N GLN A 45 -7.44 10.99 1.15
CA GLN A 45 -6.21 11.70 1.46
C GLN A 45 -4.97 11.00 0.89
N ILE A 46 -4.03 11.83 0.39
CA ILE A 46 -2.64 11.42 0.21
C ILE A 46 -1.89 11.85 1.48
N PHE A 47 -1.36 10.89 2.21
CA PHE A 47 -0.70 11.12 3.49
C PHE A 47 0.78 10.74 3.41
N GLY A 48 1.68 11.71 3.51
CA GLY A 48 3.13 11.49 3.45
C GLY A 48 3.74 11.36 4.84
N MET A 49 4.53 10.31 5.05
CA MET A 49 5.37 10.14 6.24
C MET A 49 6.82 10.48 5.91
N LEU A 50 7.37 11.49 6.58
CA LEU A 50 8.73 11.95 6.40
C LEU A 50 9.55 11.73 7.68
N GLY A 51 10.79 11.33 7.53
CA GLY A 51 11.73 11.16 8.62
C GLY A 51 12.94 10.31 8.23
N PRO A 52 14.01 10.30 9.04
CA PRO A 52 15.21 9.50 8.78
C PRO A 52 14.90 8.00 8.77
N ASN A 53 15.84 7.21 8.23
CA ASN A 53 15.72 5.76 8.26
C ASN A 53 15.74 5.24 9.71
N GLY A 54 14.92 4.22 9.98
CA GLY A 54 14.80 3.60 11.30
C GLY A 54 13.95 4.36 12.32
N VAL A 55 13.25 5.44 11.92
CA VAL A 55 12.37 6.23 12.82
C VAL A 55 10.99 5.58 13.05
N GLY A 56 10.68 4.48 12.37
CA GLY A 56 9.42 3.76 12.54
C GLY A 56 8.40 3.91 11.40
N LYS A 57 8.76 4.48 10.23
CA LYS A 57 7.84 4.63 9.09
C LYS A 57 7.26 3.28 8.64
N SER A 58 8.11 2.31 8.30
CA SER A 58 7.67 0.96 7.89
C SER A 58 7.00 0.20 9.05
N THR A 59 7.32 0.55 10.30
CA THR A 59 6.63 0.01 11.48
C THR A 59 5.17 0.43 11.51
N ILE A 60 4.85 1.68 11.15
CA ILE A 60 3.46 2.15 11.03
C ILE A 60 2.73 1.38 9.92
N PHE A 61 3.37 1.12 8.77
CA PHE A 61 2.77 0.28 7.71
C PHE A 61 2.50 -1.14 8.20
N ASN A 62 3.45 -1.75 8.91
CA ASN A 62 3.28 -3.08 9.49
C ASN A 62 2.14 -3.13 10.52
N LEU A 63 1.93 -2.06 11.27
CA LEU A 63 0.80 -1.91 12.19
C LEU A 63 -0.53 -1.76 11.43
N ILE A 64 -0.58 -0.97 10.34
CA ILE A 64 -1.80 -0.81 9.52
C ILE A 64 -2.16 -2.12 8.83
N THR A 65 -1.17 -2.83 8.28
CA THR A 65 -1.39 -4.13 7.61
C THR A 65 -1.74 -5.26 8.57
N GLY A 66 -1.38 -5.14 9.86
CA GLY A 66 -1.56 -6.22 10.84
C GLY A 66 -0.46 -7.29 10.80
N LEU A 67 0.70 -6.97 10.21
CA LEU A 67 1.90 -7.81 10.29
C LEU A 67 2.48 -7.84 11.71
N ILE A 68 2.30 -6.76 12.45
CA ILE A 68 2.67 -6.66 13.86
C ILE A 68 1.52 -6.02 14.64
N SER A 69 1.43 -6.34 15.94
CA SER A 69 0.48 -5.70 16.88
C SER A 69 1.20 -4.66 17.74
N PRO A 70 0.55 -3.56 18.12
CA PRO A 70 1.12 -2.59 19.03
C PRO A 70 1.23 -3.17 20.46
N LYS A 71 2.10 -2.59 21.28
CA LYS A 71 2.19 -2.93 22.72
C LYS A 71 1.01 -2.35 23.48
N SER A 72 0.53 -1.19 23.06
CA SER A 72 -0.65 -0.51 23.63
C SER A 72 -1.28 0.40 22.60
N GLY A 73 -2.53 0.83 22.87
CA GLY A 73 -3.31 1.68 22.00
C GLY A 73 -4.22 0.90 21.08
N LYS A 74 -4.92 1.61 20.18
CA LYS A 74 -5.88 1.03 19.25
C LYS A 74 -5.65 1.53 17.82
N ILE A 75 -5.85 0.63 16.87
CA ILE A 75 -5.86 0.94 15.44
C ILE A 75 -7.28 0.71 14.95
N LYS A 76 -7.87 1.76 14.33
CA LYS A 76 -9.19 1.64 13.72
C LYS A 76 -9.11 1.83 12.21
N ILE A 77 -9.87 1.04 11.47
CA ILE A 77 -10.11 1.21 10.03
C ILE A 77 -11.62 1.32 9.83
N ASN A 78 -12.08 2.40 9.20
CA ASN A 78 -13.50 2.73 9.02
C ASN A 78 -14.30 2.73 10.34
N GLY A 79 -13.67 3.19 11.43
CA GLY A 79 -14.27 3.23 12.77
C GLY A 79 -14.28 1.91 13.52
N GLU A 80 -13.90 0.81 12.90
CA GLU A 80 -13.81 -0.52 13.53
C GLU A 80 -12.42 -0.73 14.13
N ASP A 81 -12.34 -1.19 15.38
CA ASP A 81 -11.09 -1.57 16.04
C ASP A 81 -10.52 -2.85 15.39
N VAL A 82 -9.40 -2.70 14.71
CA VAL A 82 -8.73 -3.79 13.99
C VAL A 82 -7.41 -4.21 14.65
N THR A 83 -7.15 -3.76 15.87
CA THR A 83 -5.87 -3.94 16.55
C THR A 83 -5.40 -5.39 16.52
N GLU A 84 -6.31 -6.32 16.80
CA GLU A 84 -6.04 -7.77 16.84
C GLU A 84 -6.37 -8.50 15.51
N TYR A 85 -6.79 -7.76 14.46
CA TYR A 85 -7.13 -8.39 13.20
C TYR A 85 -5.86 -8.79 12.43
N PRO A 86 -5.77 -10.05 11.98
CA PRO A 86 -4.65 -10.51 11.18
C PRO A 86 -4.68 -9.89 9.78
N ILE A 87 -3.52 -9.88 9.13
CA ILE A 87 -3.28 -9.26 7.82
C ILE A 87 -4.33 -9.63 6.76
N TYR A 88 -4.71 -10.92 6.68
CA TYR A 88 -5.66 -11.38 5.66
C TYR A 88 -7.06 -10.79 5.83
N LEU A 89 -7.51 -10.55 7.08
CA LEU A 89 -8.79 -9.89 7.34
C LEU A 89 -8.74 -8.41 6.97
N ARG A 90 -7.64 -7.72 7.28
CA ARG A 90 -7.49 -6.31 6.92
C ARG A 90 -7.41 -6.12 5.41
N SER A 91 -6.67 -6.97 4.71
CA SER A 91 -6.59 -6.95 3.26
C SER A 91 -7.94 -7.25 2.60
N LYS A 92 -8.64 -8.31 3.02
CA LYS A 92 -9.91 -8.73 2.41
C LYS A 92 -11.07 -7.80 2.76
N LYS A 93 -11.26 -7.48 4.06
CA LYS A 93 -12.42 -6.71 4.55
C LYS A 93 -12.28 -5.22 4.27
N PHE A 94 -11.10 -4.65 4.51
CA PHE A 94 -10.87 -3.21 4.38
C PHE A 94 -10.12 -2.81 3.12
N LYS A 95 -9.82 -3.78 2.26
CA LYS A 95 -9.11 -3.56 0.99
C LYS A 95 -7.81 -2.78 1.18
N VAL A 96 -6.98 -3.21 2.14
CA VAL A 96 -5.65 -2.65 2.36
C VAL A 96 -4.68 -3.30 1.39
N GLY A 97 -4.13 -2.50 0.46
CA GLY A 97 -3.04 -2.87 -0.43
C GLY A 97 -1.71 -2.36 0.09
N TYR A 98 -0.64 -3.11 -0.12
CA TYR A 98 0.70 -2.74 0.34
C TYR A 98 1.76 -2.98 -0.73
N VAL A 99 2.54 -1.96 -1.03
CA VAL A 99 3.73 -2.01 -1.88
C VAL A 99 4.95 -1.92 -0.96
N PRO A 100 5.63 -3.05 -0.68
CA PRO A 100 6.79 -3.05 0.20
C PRO A 100 8.01 -2.41 -0.48
N GLN A 101 8.98 -2.01 0.32
CA GLN A 101 10.27 -1.49 -0.16
C GLN A 101 10.99 -2.52 -1.04
N TYR A 102 10.99 -3.81 -0.62
CA TYR A 102 11.59 -4.92 -1.33
C TYR A 102 10.63 -6.10 -1.47
N GLY A 103 10.77 -6.89 -2.54
CA GLY A 103 9.97 -8.10 -2.76
C GLY A 103 8.54 -7.82 -3.20
N GLY A 104 7.59 -8.61 -2.70
CA GLY A 104 6.16 -8.50 -3.03
C GLY A 104 5.75 -9.24 -4.30
N PHE A 105 6.61 -10.13 -4.83
CA PHE A 105 6.35 -10.97 -6.01
C PHE A 105 7.10 -12.32 -5.91
N PHE A 106 6.69 -13.28 -6.72
CA PHE A 106 7.32 -14.59 -6.82
C PHE A 106 8.42 -14.58 -7.89
N ASN A 107 9.66 -14.75 -7.47
CA ASN A 107 10.87 -14.64 -8.31
C ASN A 107 10.87 -15.61 -9.51
N GLU A 108 10.41 -16.85 -9.30
CA GLU A 108 10.44 -17.91 -10.32
C GLU A 108 9.26 -17.91 -11.27
N LEU A 109 8.20 -17.17 -10.94
CA LEU A 109 7.06 -16.97 -11.85
C LEU A 109 7.35 -15.88 -12.87
N THR A 110 6.73 -15.97 -14.04
CA THR A 110 6.73 -14.89 -15.03
C THR A 110 6.00 -13.68 -14.48
N LEU A 111 6.16 -12.51 -15.10
CA LEU A 111 5.39 -11.31 -14.78
C LEU A 111 3.88 -11.60 -14.83
N HIS A 112 3.43 -12.25 -15.93
CA HIS A 112 2.03 -12.58 -16.12
C HIS A 112 1.52 -13.59 -15.07
N ASP A 113 2.31 -14.63 -14.77
CA ASP A 113 1.92 -15.63 -13.76
C ASP A 113 1.85 -15.04 -12.35
N ASN A 114 2.70 -14.07 -12.02
CA ASN A 114 2.58 -13.31 -10.77
C ASN A 114 1.22 -12.60 -10.67
N LEU A 115 0.83 -11.86 -11.72
CA LEU A 115 -0.46 -11.17 -11.77
C LEU A 115 -1.63 -12.15 -11.72
N LYS A 116 -1.53 -13.26 -12.46
CA LYS A 116 -2.54 -14.31 -12.48
C LYS A 116 -2.71 -14.93 -11.10
N ALA A 117 -1.63 -15.37 -10.46
CA ALA A 117 -1.69 -16.02 -9.14
C ALA A 117 -2.36 -15.13 -8.08
N ILE A 118 -1.98 -13.84 -8.01
CA ILE A 118 -2.58 -12.92 -7.05
C ILE A 118 -4.04 -12.59 -7.43
N SER A 119 -4.34 -12.43 -8.73
CA SER A 119 -5.71 -12.14 -9.18
C SER A 119 -6.68 -13.27 -8.83
N GLU A 120 -6.24 -14.53 -8.86
CA GLU A 120 -7.05 -15.69 -8.47
C GLU A 120 -7.43 -15.69 -6.99
N ILE A 121 -6.59 -15.07 -6.15
CA ILE A 121 -6.85 -14.93 -4.70
C ILE A 121 -7.81 -13.76 -4.42
N VAL A 122 -7.66 -12.62 -5.14
CA VAL A 122 -8.32 -11.37 -4.78
C VAL A 122 -9.54 -11.04 -5.64
N ILE A 123 -9.73 -11.71 -6.80
CA ILE A 123 -10.83 -11.45 -7.74
C ILE A 123 -11.57 -12.77 -8.02
N GLU A 124 -12.83 -12.85 -7.66
CA GLU A 124 -13.65 -14.07 -7.87
C GLU A 124 -14.03 -14.28 -9.35
N ASN A 125 -14.44 -13.21 -10.05
CA ASN A 125 -14.89 -13.26 -11.42
C ASN A 125 -13.73 -13.44 -12.42
N LYS A 126 -13.72 -14.57 -13.17
CA LYS A 126 -12.65 -14.93 -14.10
C LYS A 126 -12.47 -13.94 -15.25
N ASN A 127 -13.57 -13.44 -15.82
CA ASN A 127 -13.51 -12.49 -16.94
C ASN A 127 -12.93 -11.16 -16.46
N PHE A 128 -13.38 -10.67 -15.32
CA PHE A 128 -12.86 -9.46 -14.71
C PHE A 128 -11.38 -9.56 -14.35
N ARG A 129 -10.88 -10.75 -13.93
CA ARG A 129 -9.43 -10.97 -13.71
C ARG A 129 -8.63 -10.70 -14.98
N HIS A 130 -9.05 -11.29 -16.10
CA HIS A 130 -8.34 -11.15 -17.37
C HIS A 130 -8.27 -9.69 -17.83
N ASP A 131 -9.40 -8.99 -17.79
CA ASP A 131 -9.48 -7.58 -18.18
C ASP A 131 -8.64 -6.70 -17.26
N LYS A 132 -8.67 -6.95 -15.95
CA LYS A 132 -7.89 -6.20 -14.96
C LYS A 132 -6.39 -6.42 -15.13
N ILE A 133 -5.94 -7.65 -15.38
CA ILE A 133 -4.53 -7.96 -15.67
C ILE A 133 -4.07 -7.21 -16.90
N ASN A 134 -4.81 -7.31 -18.02
CA ASN A 134 -4.45 -6.64 -19.26
C ASN A 134 -4.40 -5.12 -19.10
N TYR A 135 -5.39 -4.54 -18.41
CA TYR A 135 -5.40 -3.12 -18.10
C TYR A 135 -4.14 -2.69 -17.31
N LEU A 136 -3.78 -3.42 -16.25
CA LEU A 136 -2.62 -3.07 -15.43
C LEU A 136 -1.30 -3.27 -16.17
N VAL A 137 -1.17 -4.34 -16.96
CA VAL A 137 0.01 -4.61 -17.78
C VAL A 137 0.22 -3.47 -18.79
N SER A 138 -0.82 -3.06 -19.49
CA SER A 138 -0.76 -1.95 -20.45
C SER A 138 -0.49 -0.61 -19.73
N LYS A 139 -1.20 -0.34 -18.64
CA LYS A 139 -1.03 0.90 -17.85
C LYS A 139 0.40 1.11 -17.36
N PHE A 140 1.09 0.04 -16.96
CA PHE A 140 2.47 0.09 -16.47
C PHE A 140 3.52 -0.21 -17.55
N GLU A 141 3.11 -0.31 -18.84
CA GLU A 141 4.01 -0.58 -19.98
C GLU A 141 4.82 -1.88 -19.79
N LEU A 142 4.14 -2.94 -19.38
CA LEU A 142 4.73 -4.24 -19.08
C LEU A 142 4.44 -5.30 -20.17
N ASP A 143 3.82 -4.91 -21.30
CA ASP A 143 3.32 -5.84 -22.33
C ASP A 143 4.39 -6.75 -22.90
N ASN A 144 5.58 -6.23 -23.16
CA ASN A 144 6.71 -6.97 -23.73
C ASN A 144 7.46 -7.84 -22.71
N LEU A 145 7.02 -7.82 -21.45
CA LEU A 145 7.70 -8.49 -20.33
C LEU A 145 6.88 -9.63 -19.75
N LYS A 146 5.71 -9.93 -20.33
CA LYS A 146 4.72 -10.89 -19.79
C LYS A 146 5.34 -12.25 -19.46
N ASP A 147 6.19 -12.76 -20.36
CA ASP A 147 6.78 -14.10 -20.28
C ASP A 147 8.15 -14.11 -19.56
N ILE A 148 8.63 -12.94 -19.12
CA ILE A 148 9.90 -12.82 -18.40
C ILE A 148 9.70 -13.17 -16.94
N LYS A 149 10.53 -14.08 -16.39
CA LYS A 149 10.52 -14.39 -14.96
C LYS A 149 10.87 -13.14 -14.15
N ALA A 150 10.16 -12.92 -13.06
CA ALA A 150 10.28 -11.70 -12.24
C ALA A 150 11.70 -11.46 -11.72
N LYS A 151 12.48 -12.51 -11.47
CA LYS A 151 13.90 -12.37 -11.08
C LYS A 151 14.76 -11.65 -12.11
N PHE A 152 14.44 -11.74 -13.40
CA PHE A 152 15.20 -11.14 -14.50
C PHE A 152 14.75 -9.72 -14.84
N LEU A 153 13.66 -9.23 -14.25
CA LEU A 153 13.21 -7.85 -14.43
C LEU A 153 14.20 -6.87 -13.80
N SER A 154 14.33 -5.68 -14.39
CA SER A 154 15.08 -4.56 -13.80
C SER A 154 14.42 -4.09 -12.50
N GLY A 155 15.13 -3.29 -11.68
CA GLY A 155 14.58 -2.74 -10.44
C GLY A 155 13.28 -1.93 -10.67
N GLY A 156 13.25 -1.07 -11.69
CA GLY A 156 12.06 -0.31 -12.05
C GLY A 156 10.91 -1.19 -12.53
N GLN A 157 11.20 -2.22 -13.36
CA GLN A 157 10.19 -3.18 -13.83
C GLN A 157 9.61 -4.01 -12.67
N LYS A 158 10.45 -4.44 -11.73
CA LYS A 158 10.00 -5.11 -10.49
C LYS A 158 9.06 -4.20 -9.69
N LYS A 159 9.40 -2.93 -9.55
CA LYS A 159 8.56 -1.97 -8.82
C LYS A 159 7.23 -1.75 -9.54
N LYS A 160 7.21 -1.59 -10.87
CA LYS A 160 5.97 -1.54 -11.66
C LYS A 160 5.11 -2.79 -11.45
N LEU A 161 5.71 -3.99 -11.45
CA LEU A 161 5.01 -5.25 -11.18
C LEU A 161 4.36 -5.25 -9.78
N VAL A 162 5.12 -4.88 -8.72
CA VAL A 162 4.58 -4.86 -7.35
C VAL A 162 3.43 -3.88 -7.20
N ILE A 163 3.53 -2.70 -7.82
CA ILE A 163 2.45 -1.72 -7.83
C ILE A 163 1.22 -2.29 -8.55
N ALA A 164 1.40 -2.92 -9.72
CA ALA A 164 0.31 -3.56 -10.45
C ALA A 164 -0.37 -4.66 -9.61
N LEU A 165 0.43 -5.51 -8.91
CA LEU A 165 -0.08 -6.53 -7.99
C LEU A 165 -0.94 -5.94 -6.88
N SER A 166 -0.49 -4.83 -6.28
CA SER A 166 -1.22 -4.16 -5.19
C SER A 166 -2.57 -3.56 -5.65
N LEU A 167 -2.68 -3.21 -6.93
CA LEU A 167 -3.89 -2.61 -7.51
C LEU A 167 -4.91 -3.65 -8.02
N LEU A 168 -4.58 -4.93 -8.04
CA LEU A 168 -5.52 -6.00 -8.45
C LEU A 168 -6.75 -6.04 -7.54
N SER A 169 -6.58 -5.83 -6.25
CA SER A 169 -7.66 -5.88 -5.24
C SER A 169 -8.52 -4.61 -5.19
N GLU A 170 -8.24 -3.60 -6.02
CA GLU A 170 -8.88 -2.28 -5.96
C GLU A 170 -8.86 -1.72 -4.52
N PRO A 171 -7.67 -1.43 -4.00
CA PRO A 171 -7.52 -1.07 -2.60
C PRO A 171 -8.25 0.23 -2.27
N LYS A 172 -8.82 0.31 -1.07
CA LYS A 172 -9.34 1.56 -0.48
C LYS A 172 -8.28 2.27 0.37
N VAL A 173 -7.28 1.53 0.79
CA VAL A 173 -6.06 2.04 1.43
C VAL A 173 -4.87 1.46 0.69
N LEU A 174 -4.03 2.30 0.11
CA LEU A 174 -2.81 1.91 -0.57
C LEU A 174 -1.59 2.42 0.22
N LEU A 175 -0.78 1.50 0.71
CA LEU A 175 0.45 1.79 1.43
C LEU A 175 1.64 1.65 0.47
N LEU A 176 2.47 2.71 0.38
CA LEU A 176 3.60 2.79 -0.53
C LEU A 176 4.90 3.03 0.26
N ASP A 177 5.66 1.95 0.55
CA ASP A 177 6.90 2.04 1.31
C ASP A 177 8.09 2.27 0.37
N GLU A 178 8.61 3.50 0.38
CA GLU A 178 9.73 3.96 -0.47
C GLU A 178 9.55 3.59 -1.96
N CYS A 179 8.33 3.70 -2.47
CA CYS A 179 7.98 3.23 -3.81
C CYS A 179 8.64 4.03 -4.95
N PHE A 180 9.12 5.24 -4.70
CA PHE A 180 9.79 6.08 -5.70
C PHE A 180 11.31 5.82 -5.80
N ALA A 181 11.88 5.06 -4.87
CA ALA A 181 13.31 4.76 -4.89
C ALA A 181 13.68 3.93 -6.14
N ALA A 182 14.76 4.32 -6.80
CA ALA A 182 15.32 3.66 -7.99
C ALA A 182 14.38 3.61 -9.23
N LEU A 183 13.38 4.49 -9.31
CA LEU A 183 12.54 4.68 -10.49
C LEU A 183 13.11 5.79 -11.38
N ASP A 184 12.93 5.62 -12.69
CA ASP A 184 13.17 6.70 -13.67
C ASP A 184 12.06 7.78 -13.58
N VAL A 185 12.36 8.97 -14.13
CA VAL A 185 11.48 10.15 -14.06
C VAL A 185 10.09 9.89 -14.67
N LEU A 186 10.03 9.13 -15.77
CA LEU A 186 8.75 8.83 -16.44
C LEU A 186 7.90 7.90 -15.60
N THR A 187 8.50 6.87 -15.00
CA THR A 187 7.82 5.96 -14.08
C THR A 187 7.34 6.68 -12.82
N ILE A 188 8.14 7.62 -12.27
CA ILE A 188 7.72 8.45 -11.14
C ILE A 188 6.47 9.27 -11.51
N LYS A 189 6.47 9.94 -12.66
CA LYS A 189 5.34 10.73 -13.13
C LYS A 189 4.08 9.89 -13.29
N MET A 190 4.19 8.74 -13.96
CA MET A 190 3.07 7.80 -14.12
C MET A 190 2.51 7.33 -12.77
N LEU A 191 3.37 7.04 -11.80
CA LEU A 191 2.94 6.63 -10.46
C LEU A 191 2.23 7.79 -9.73
N GLN A 192 2.74 9.01 -9.83
CA GLN A 192 2.08 10.20 -9.27
C GLN A 192 0.69 10.42 -9.87
N GLU A 193 0.54 10.31 -11.19
CA GLU A 193 -0.77 10.38 -11.86
C GLU A 193 -1.70 9.25 -11.39
N THR A 194 -1.17 8.03 -11.22
CA THR A 194 -1.94 6.91 -10.68
C THR A 194 -2.45 7.19 -9.27
N ILE A 195 -1.60 7.74 -8.39
CA ILE A 195 -1.96 8.10 -7.01
C ILE A 195 -3.05 9.18 -7.00
N VAL A 196 -2.93 10.21 -7.86
CA VAL A 196 -3.94 11.27 -7.98
C VAL A 196 -5.27 10.71 -8.46
N ASN A 197 -5.27 9.81 -9.44
CA ASN A 197 -6.50 9.17 -9.93
C ASN A 197 -7.15 8.31 -8.83
N LEU A 198 -6.37 7.52 -8.08
CA LEU A 198 -6.87 6.75 -6.95
C LEU A 198 -7.47 7.63 -5.85
N GLN A 199 -6.89 8.80 -5.60
CA GLN A 199 -7.41 9.77 -4.65
C GLN A 199 -8.79 10.30 -5.08
N GLN A 200 -9.00 10.54 -6.38
CA GLN A 200 -10.31 10.95 -6.92
C GLN A 200 -11.37 9.86 -6.75
N GLU A 201 -10.97 8.59 -6.69
CA GLU A 201 -11.82 7.43 -6.40
C GLU A 201 -12.00 7.17 -4.89
N ASN A 202 -11.64 8.15 -4.04
CA ASN A 202 -11.65 8.09 -2.57
C ASN A 202 -10.70 7.03 -1.98
N THR A 203 -9.66 6.62 -2.70
CA THR A 203 -8.62 5.75 -2.15
C THR A 203 -7.64 6.59 -1.33
N ILE A 204 -7.30 6.11 -0.14
CA ILE A 204 -6.22 6.69 0.67
C ILE A 204 -4.89 6.16 0.16
N THR A 205 -3.91 7.05 0.03
CA THR A 205 -2.53 6.67 -0.26
C THR A 205 -1.59 7.19 0.83
N ILE A 206 -0.73 6.33 1.36
CA ILE A 206 0.22 6.63 2.43
C ILE A 206 1.64 6.28 1.96
#